data_dca636026684595502b59ad62d220360
#
_entry.id   dca636026684595502b59ad62d220360
#
_cell.length_a   1.000
_cell.length_b   1.000
_cell.length_c   1.000
_cell.angle_alpha   90.00
_cell.angle_beta   90.00
_cell.angle_gamma   90.00
#
_symmetry.space_group_name_H-M   'P 1'
#
loop_
_entity.id
_entity.type
_entity.pdbx_description
1 polymer ?
#
loop_
_entity_poly.entity_id
_entity_poly.type
_entity_poly.pdbx_seq_one_letter_code
_entity_poly.pdbx_strand_id
1 'polypeptide(L)'
;VVIVVLISLVLIDQLVLPWIVSTSETVRVPSVVGKQSTTAQRLLQEKGLQVKDIRYQHSPDLPPGVVMSQLPYPGATVKEGRRVYLTVSKGLETVTVPRLIGMTIRDARLALARAGLQLGTISSVADEQIPADAIAWQSTPAGTSVASETAIAVGVSNGGTQRMPSLIGLRLDEARQVLDPLGVMIGSVTERNTQAFASGTVIDHQPPADSAIASGGTVSIILAR
;
A
#
# COMPACT_ATOMS: atom_id res chain seq x y z
N VAL A 1 19.38 81.92 -6.83
CA VAL A 1 18.44 80.85 -7.24
C VAL A 1 19.03 79.49 -7.10
N VAL A 2 20.21 79.21 -7.62
CA VAL A 2 20.88 77.87 -7.57
C VAL A 2 21.13 77.37 -6.14
N ILE A 3 21.57 78.22 -5.23
CA ILE A 3 21.86 77.89 -3.82
C ILE A 3 20.57 77.51 -3.07
N VAL A 4 19.47 78.18 -3.31
CA VAL A 4 18.17 77.90 -2.68
C VAL A 4 17.62 76.56 -3.14
N VAL A 5 17.78 76.21 -4.43
CA VAL A 5 17.39 74.92 -4.97
C VAL A 5 18.23 73.76 -4.35
N LEU A 6 19.54 73.93 -4.18
CA LEU A 6 20.41 72.97 -3.56
C LEU A 6 20.05 72.73 -2.07
N ILE A 7 19.79 73.79 -1.32
CA ILE A 7 19.36 73.72 0.09
C ILE A 7 18.01 73.03 0.20
N SER A 8 17.07 73.32 -0.70
CA SER A 8 15.75 72.64 -0.77
C SER A 8 15.88 71.14 -1.06
N LEU A 9 16.75 70.75 -1.99
CA LEU A 9 17.05 69.35 -2.31
C LEU A 9 17.66 68.58 -1.10
N VAL A 10 18.60 69.18 -0.40
CA VAL A 10 19.22 68.61 0.80
C VAL A 10 18.22 68.48 1.96
N LEU A 11 17.31 69.47 2.12
CA LEU A 11 16.25 69.41 3.13
C LEU A 11 15.23 68.32 2.81
N ILE A 12 14.88 68.11 1.53
CA ILE A 12 14.02 67.03 1.12
C ILE A 12 14.68 65.69 1.37
N ASP A 13 15.94 65.53 1.03
CA ASP A 13 16.69 64.28 1.23
C ASP A 13 16.89 63.97 2.70
N GLN A 14 17.22 64.93 3.52
CA GLN A 14 17.52 64.68 4.94
C GLN A 14 16.31 64.70 5.88
N LEU A 15 15.24 65.40 5.58
CA LEU A 15 14.06 65.53 6.45
C LEU A 15 12.84 64.78 5.91
N VAL A 16 12.57 64.87 4.64
CA VAL A 16 11.31 64.33 4.05
C VAL A 16 11.44 62.86 3.70
N LEU A 17 12.54 62.45 3.07
CA LEU A 17 12.79 61.07 2.70
C LEU A 17 12.88 60.12 3.91
N PRO A 18 13.63 60.41 5.01
CA PRO A 18 13.64 59.59 6.20
C PRO A 18 12.26 59.47 6.86
N TRP A 19 11.47 60.53 6.85
CA TRP A 19 10.12 60.55 7.42
C TRP A 19 9.16 59.67 6.64
N ILE A 20 9.22 59.67 5.30
CA ILE A 20 8.40 58.82 4.42
C ILE A 20 8.86 57.36 4.49
N VAL A 21 10.16 57.11 4.59
CA VAL A 21 10.72 55.74 4.60
C VAL A 21 10.65 55.09 5.99
N SER A 22 10.68 55.89 7.09
CA SER A 22 10.73 55.39 8.47
C SER A 22 9.38 55.01 9.07
N THR A 23 8.25 55.32 8.42
CA THR A 23 6.89 55.16 9.00
C THR A 23 6.30 53.76 8.81
N SER A 24 7.08 52.79 8.37
CA SER A 24 6.58 51.42 8.32
C SER A 24 6.66 50.78 9.67
N GLU A 25 5.54 50.63 10.37
CA GLU A 25 5.48 49.86 11.63
C GLU A 25 6.04 48.47 11.42
N THR A 26 6.88 48.05 12.36
CA THR A 26 7.44 46.70 12.36
C THR A 26 6.65 45.81 13.34
N VAL A 27 6.36 44.63 12.93
CA VAL A 27 5.58 43.65 13.68
C VAL A 27 6.41 42.39 13.88
N ARG A 28 6.33 41.81 15.08
CA ARG A 28 6.94 40.52 15.37
C ARG A 28 6.03 39.39 14.89
N VAL A 29 6.55 38.48 14.06
CA VAL A 29 5.80 37.35 13.53
C VAL A 29 5.45 36.37 14.66
N PRO A 30 4.17 36.07 14.93
CA PRO A 30 3.76 35.13 15.93
C PRO A 30 4.10 33.69 15.51
N SER A 31 4.26 32.78 16.48
CA SER A 31 4.38 31.35 16.20
C SER A 31 3.00 30.75 15.90
N VAL A 32 2.85 30.23 14.70
CA VAL A 32 1.62 29.53 14.26
C VAL A 32 1.87 28.06 13.91
N VAL A 33 3.10 27.60 14.00
CA VAL A 33 3.47 26.19 13.84
C VAL A 33 2.77 25.34 14.90
N GLY A 34 2.21 24.20 14.53
CA GLY A 34 1.42 23.33 15.40
C GLY A 34 -0.04 23.76 15.61
N LYS A 35 -0.47 24.90 15.05
CA LYS A 35 -1.87 25.37 15.15
C LYS A 35 -2.66 24.97 13.92
N GLN A 36 -3.99 24.89 14.07
CA GLN A 36 -4.88 24.75 12.92
C GLN A 36 -4.75 25.95 11.97
N SER A 37 -4.80 25.72 10.67
CA SER A 37 -4.57 26.74 9.62
C SER A 37 -5.52 27.93 9.74
N THR A 38 -6.77 27.72 10.12
CA THR A 38 -7.76 28.78 10.36
C THR A 38 -7.37 29.68 11.54
N THR A 39 -6.92 29.08 12.63
CA THR A 39 -6.42 29.81 13.81
C THR A 39 -5.12 30.56 13.48
N ALA A 40 -4.23 29.93 12.71
CA ALA A 40 -2.98 30.53 12.27
C ALA A 40 -3.22 31.78 11.43
N GLN A 41 -4.14 31.68 10.46
CA GLN A 41 -4.51 32.81 9.60
C GLN A 41 -5.06 34.00 10.41
N ARG A 42 -5.98 33.72 11.34
CA ARG A 42 -6.53 34.76 12.23
C ARG A 42 -5.44 35.46 13.06
N LEU A 43 -4.55 34.68 13.71
CA LEU A 43 -3.46 35.23 14.52
C LEU A 43 -2.49 36.10 13.71
N LEU A 44 -2.20 35.72 12.46
CA LEU A 44 -1.36 36.51 11.56
C LEU A 44 -2.06 37.79 11.13
N GLN A 45 -3.35 37.74 10.81
CA GLN A 45 -4.16 38.90 10.44
C GLN A 45 -4.30 39.91 11.59
N GLU A 46 -4.53 39.43 12.83
CA GLU A 46 -4.55 40.26 14.05
C GLU A 46 -3.25 41.04 14.26
N LYS A 47 -2.12 40.55 13.71
CA LYS A 47 -0.82 41.20 13.72
C LYS A 47 -0.52 42.01 12.45
N GLY A 48 -1.50 42.31 11.62
CA GLY A 48 -1.30 43.06 10.39
C GLY A 48 -0.51 42.30 9.32
N LEU A 49 -0.35 40.97 9.44
CA LEU A 49 0.36 40.13 8.48
C LEU A 49 -0.59 39.50 7.48
N GLN A 50 -0.17 39.32 6.22
CA GLN A 50 -0.99 38.76 5.16
C GLN A 50 -0.57 37.32 4.85
N VAL A 51 -1.48 36.36 4.95
CA VAL A 51 -1.23 35.02 4.44
C VAL A 51 -1.37 35.03 2.92
N LYS A 52 -0.25 34.81 2.21
CA LYS A 52 -0.22 34.90 0.74
C LYS A 52 -0.48 33.56 0.08
N ASP A 53 0.12 32.50 0.61
CA ASP A 53 0.06 31.17 0.00
C ASP A 53 0.07 30.09 1.09
N ILE A 54 -0.73 29.06 0.89
CA ILE A 54 -0.79 27.88 1.75
C ILE A 54 -0.45 26.68 0.90
N ARG A 55 0.71 26.08 1.16
CA ARG A 55 1.12 24.82 0.56
C ARG A 55 0.64 23.68 1.41
N TYR A 56 0.09 22.66 0.77
CA TYR A 56 -0.35 21.44 1.45
C TYR A 56 0.62 20.30 1.18
N GLN A 57 1.05 19.62 2.24
CA GLN A 57 1.98 18.49 2.16
C GLN A 57 1.51 17.36 3.07
N HIS A 58 1.67 16.11 2.66
CA HIS A 58 1.40 14.96 3.52
C HIS A 58 2.42 14.89 4.66
N SER A 59 1.95 14.48 5.83
CA SER A 59 2.77 14.28 7.03
C SER A 59 2.21 13.13 7.83
N PRO A 60 3.05 12.14 8.20
CA PRO A 60 2.62 11.04 9.07
C PRO A 60 2.40 11.50 10.52
N ASP A 61 3.11 12.57 10.96
CA ASP A 61 3.16 12.99 12.36
C ASP A 61 2.09 14.02 12.74
N LEU A 62 1.54 14.72 11.75
CA LEU A 62 0.62 15.82 12.00
C LEU A 62 -0.75 15.58 11.34
N PRO A 63 -1.85 15.79 12.09
CA PRO A 63 -3.18 15.65 11.53
C PRO A 63 -3.46 16.69 10.42
N PRO A 64 -4.45 16.44 9.56
CA PRO A 64 -4.83 17.38 8.53
C PRO A 64 -5.17 18.76 9.07
N GLY A 65 -4.75 19.80 8.34
CA GLY A 65 -5.07 21.19 8.67
C GLY A 65 -4.08 21.86 9.64
N VAL A 66 -3.13 21.15 10.21
CA VAL A 66 -2.12 21.70 11.13
C VAL A 66 -0.96 22.33 10.36
N VAL A 67 -0.53 23.51 10.78
CA VAL A 67 0.62 24.22 10.20
C VAL A 67 1.92 23.50 10.58
N MET A 68 2.64 23.03 9.57
CA MET A 68 3.94 22.36 9.70
C MET A 68 5.10 23.36 9.77
N SER A 69 5.04 24.41 8.96
CA SER A 69 6.06 25.43 8.88
C SER A 69 5.50 26.78 8.46
N GLN A 70 6.19 27.84 8.82
CA GLN A 70 5.87 29.21 8.43
C GLN A 70 7.11 29.96 7.95
N LEU A 71 6.92 30.88 7.00
CA LEU A 71 7.97 31.79 6.54
C LEU A 71 7.35 33.20 6.39
N PRO A 72 7.87 34.23 7.06
CA PRO A 72 9.05 34.29 7.96
C PRO A 72 8.91 33.46 9.24
N TYR A 73 10.06 33.12 9.83
CA TYR A 73 10.12 32.32 11.04
C TYR A 73 9.47 33.03 12.26
N PRO A 74 9.00 32.29 13.26
CA PRO A 74 8.49 32.83 14.51
C PRO A 74 9.49 33.78 15.16
N GLY A 75 9.00 34.94 15.63
CA GLY A 75 9.83 35.93 16.30
C GLY A 75 10.60 36.89 15.37
N ALA A 76 10.59 36.67 14.06
CA ALA A 76 11.19 37.60 13.11
C ALA A 76 10.50 38.96 13.17
N THR A 77 11.24 40.07 13.08
CA THR A 77 10.72 41.43 12.95
C THR A 77 10.57 41.74 11.47
N VAL A 78 9.37 42.06 11.06
CA VAL A 78 9.01 42.34 9.65
C VAL A 78 8.17 43.60 9.57
N LYS A 79 8.08 44.21 8.40
CA LYS A 79 7.16 45.35 8.15
C LYS A 79 5.72 44.87 8.22
N GLU A 80 4.82 45.70 8.70
CA GLU A 80 3.39 45.47 8.62
C GLU A 80 2.96 45.20 7.16
N GLY A 81 1.94 44.34 6.97
CA GLY A 81 1.52 43.87 5.64
C GLY A 81 2.47 42.82 5.02
N ARG A 82 3.55 42.41 5.71
CA ARG A 82 4.45 41.37 5.20
C ARG A 82 3.69 40.07 4.92
N ARG A 83 3.97 39.48 3.77
CA ARG A 83 3.40 38.21 3.33
C ARG A 83 4.02 37.05 4.11
N VAL A 84 3.16 36.16 4.61
CA VAL A 84 3.53 34.93 5.30
C VAL A 84 3.10 33.74 4.44
N TYR A 85 3.99 32.77 4.32
CA TYR A 85 3.76 31.51 3.63
C TYR A 85 3.64 30.42 4.68
N LEU A 86 2.65 29.57 4.53
CA LEU A 86 2.39 28.45 5.45
C LEU A 86 2.48 27.13 4.70
N THR A 87 3.06 26.12 5.34
CA THR A 87 2.94 24.73 4.93
C THR A 87 2.00 24.03 5.90
N VAL A 88 0.95 23.41 5.40
CA VAL A 88 -0.13 22.79 6.19
C VAL A 88 -0.17 21.31 5.89
N SER A 89 -0.30 20.50 6.92
CA SER A 89 -0.43 19.05 6.80
C SER A 89 -1.73 18.66 6.09
N LYS A 90 -1.65 17.70 5.17
CA LYS A 90 -2.79 16.92 4.63
C LYS A 90 -3.08 15.66 5.46
N GLY A 91 -2.26 15.38 6.49
CA GLY A 91 -2.27 14.11 7.20
C GLY A 91 -1.53 13.03 6.42
N LEU A 92 -1.79 11.78 6.78
CA LEU A 92 -1.23 10.61 6.10
C LEU A 92 -1.61 10.61 4.61
N GLU A 93 -0.65 10.23 3.78
CA GLU A 93 -0.97 9.88 2.39
C GLU A 93 -1.70 8.56 2.37
N THR A 94 -2.91 8.55 1.80
CA THR A 94 -3.72 7.33 1.68
C THR A 94 -3.85 6.90 0.24
N VAL A 95 -3.85 5.59 0.04
CA VAL A 95 -3.99 4.93 -1.27
C VAL A 95 -5.07 3.86 -1.19
N THR A 96 -5.65 3.52 -2.32
CA THR A 96 -6.73 2.53 -2.40
C THR A 96 -6.16 1.14 -2.66
N VAL A 97 -6.61 0.16 -1.88
CA VAL A 97 -6.22 -1.25 -2.03
C VAL A 97 -6.83 -1.83 -3.32
N PRO A 98 -6.02 -2.39 -4.22
CA PRO A 98 -6.52 -3.05 -5.43
C PRO A 98 -7.14 -4.42 -5.11
N ARG A 99 -7.97 -4.93 -6.03
CA ARG A 99 -8.46 -6.32 -5.96
C ARG A 99 -7.33 -7.26 -6.39
N LEU A 100 -6.94 -8.18 -5.50
CA LEU A 100 -5.87 -9.15 -5.73
C LEU A 100 -6.40 -10.57 -5.95
N ILE A 101 -7.63 -10.85 -5.53
CA ILE A 101 -8.24 -12.19 -5.62
C ILE A 101 -8.27 -12.66 -7.08
N GLY A 102 -7.79 -13.88 -7.34
CA GLY A 102 -7.65 -14.49 -8.66
C GLY A 102 -6.35 -14.14 -9.39
N MET A 103 -5.53 -13.23 -8.86
CA MET A 103 -4.23 -12.88 -9.45
C MET A 103 -3.14 -13.86 -9.00
N THR A 104 -2.07 -13.98 -9.80
CA THR A 104 -0.83 -14.61 -9.35
C THR A 104 -0.10 -13.69 -8.35
N ILE A 105 0.80 -14.25 -7.53
CA ILE A 105 1.65 -13.44 -6.61
C ILE A 105 2.43 -12.37 -7.38
N ARG A 106 2.91 -12.70 -8.59
CA ARG A 106 3.67 -11.77 -9.43
C ARG A 106 2.82 -10.57 -9.85
N ASP A 107 1.60 -10.82 -10.32
CA ASP A 107 0.70 -9.76 -10.76
C ASP A 107 0.21 -8.91 -9.59
N ALA A 108 -0.08 -9.54 -8.46
CA ALA A 108 -0.47 -8.87 -7.23
C ALA A 108 0.64 -7.94 -6.70
N ARG A 109 1.89 -8.40 -6.72
CA ARG A 109 3.04 -7.56 -6.34
C ARG A 109 3.14 -6.31 -7.22
N LEU A 110 2.94 -6.48 -8.53
CA LEU A 110 2.94 -5.36 -9.47
C LEU A 110 1.76 -4.41 -9.24
N ALA A 111 0.56 -4.97 -9.00
CA ALA A 111 -0.64 -4.17 -8.71
C ALA A 111 -0.49 -3.36 -7.41
N LEU A 112 0.03 -3.98 -6.34
CA LEU A 112 0.31 -3.30 -5.08
C LEU A 112 1.38 -2.21 -5.23
N ALA A 113 2.49 -2.49 -5.91
CA ALA A 113 3.54 -1.50 -6.16
C ALA A 113 3.04 -0.28 -6.93
N ARG A 114 2.18 -0.49 -7.95
CA ARG A 114 1.54 0.62 -8.69
C ARG A 114 0.59 1.45 -7.82
N ALA A 115 -0.03 0.82 -6.82
CA ALA A 115 -0.91 1.49 -5.86
C ALA A 115 -0.15 2.12 -4.68
N GLY A 116 1.18 2.06 -4.63
CA GLY A 116 1.98 2.55 -3.51
C GLY A 116 1.86 1.70 -2.24
N LEU A 117 1.57 0.39 -2.41
CA LEU A 117 1.41 -0.59 -1.32
C LEU A 117 2.49 -1.68 -1.41
N GLN A 118 2.66 -2.43 -0.33
CA GLN A 118 3.61 -3.53 -0.26
C GLN A 118 2.88 -4.87 -0.15
N LEU A 119 3.49 -5.93 -0.70
CA LEU A 119 3.03 -7.29 -0.47
C LEU A 119 3.53 -7.74 0.90
N GLY A 120 2.60 -8.10 1.78
CA GLY A 120 2.86 -8.59 3.12
C GLY A 120 3.15 -10.08 3.16
N THR A 121 2.75 -10.74 4.26
CA THR A 121 2.90 -12.19 4.43
C THR A 121 2.07 -12.96 3.41
N ILE A 122 2.66 -14.04 2.89
CA ILE A 122 2.00 -14.97 1.99
C ILE A 122 1.74 -16.24 2.78
N SER A 123 0.50 -16.70 2.83
CA SER A 123 0.10 -17.98 3.40
C SER A 123 -0.49 -18.89 2.34
N SER A 124 -0.42 -20.19 2.54
CA SER A 124 -1.11 -21.17 1.70
C SER A 124 -2.46 -21.49 2.28
N VAL A 125 -3.50 -21.58 1.45
CA VAL A 125 -4.86 -21.95 1.86
C VAL A 125 -5.45 -22.94 0.87
N ALA A 126 -6.28 -23.85 1.35
CA ALA A 126 -7.06 -24.74 0.48
C ALA A 126 -8.31 -23.97 0.02
N ASP A 127 -8.52 -23.86 -1.27
CA ASP A 127 -9.70 -23.24 -1.85
C ASP A 127 -10.10 -23.99 -3.13
N GLU A 128 -11.31 -24.53 -3.15
CA GLU A 128 -11.82 -25.31 -4.30
C GLU A 128 -12.29 -24.45 -5.47
N GLN A 129 -12.57 -23.17 -5.23
CA GLN A 129 -13.09 -22.24 -6.23
C GLN A 129 -11.97 -21.45 -6.91
N ILE A 130 -10.85 -21.29 -6.25
CA ILE A 130 -9.70 -20.51 -6.74
C ILE A 130 -8.62 -21.50 -7.21
N PRO A 131 -8.16 -21.38 -8.45
CA PRO A 131 -7.09 -22.24 -8.98
C PRO A 131 -5.83 -22.20 -8.09
N ALA A 132 -5.06 -23.29 -8.09
CA ALA A 132 -3.76 -23.31 -7.43
C ALA A 132 -2.88 -22.16 -7.95
N ASP A 133 -2.03 -21.62 -7.06
CA ASP A 133 -1.13 -20.49 -7.31
C ASP A 133 -1.82 -19.12 -7.51
N ALA A 134 -3.15 -19.04 -7.41
CA ALA A 134 -3.89 -17.79 -7.43
C ALA A 134 -4.25 -17.33 -6.01
N ILE A 135 -4.36 -16.02 -5.82
CA ILE A 135 -4.72 -15.43 -4.53
C ILE A 135 -6.19 -15.70 -4.22
N ALA A 136 -6.44 -16.38 -3.12
CA ALA A 136 -7.78 -16.73 -2.63
C ALA A 136 -8.35 -15.64 -1.68
N TRP A 137 -7.49 -14.97 -0.91
CA TRP A 137 -7.92 -13.88 -0.03
C TRP A 137 -6.85 -12.81 0.14
N GLN A 138 -7.26 -11.64 0.57
CA GLN A 138 -6.40 -10.51 0.94
C GLN A 138 -6.83 -9.94 2.30
N SER A 139 -5.86 -9.51 3.13
CA SER A 139 -6.11 -9.04 4.50
C SER A 139 -6.95 -7.76 4.58
N THR A 140 -6.89 -6.94 3.55
CA THR A 140 -7.64 -5.70 3.46
C THR A 140 -8.50 -5.74 2.20
N PRO A 141 -9.82 -5.50 2.30
CA PRO A 141 -10.72 -5.52 1.15
C PRO A 141 -10.31 -4.54 0.05
N ALA A 142 -10.55 -4.92 -1.20
CA ALA A 142 -10.38 -4.01 -2.34
C ALA A 142 -11.27 -2.76 -2.20
N GLY A 143 -10.75 -1.61 -2.59
CA GLY A 143 -11.43 -0.32 -2.47
C GLY A 143 -11.25 0.38 -1.12
N THR A 144 -10.66 -0.28 -0.12
CA THR A 144 -10.36 0.34 1.18
C THR A 144 -9.21 1.35 1.04
N SER A 145 -9.34 2.52 1.67
CA SER A 145 -8.24 3.50 1.78
C SER A 145 -7.36 3.17 2.98
N VAL A 146 -6.07 3.00 2.73
CA VAL A 146 -5.05 2.72 3.76
C VAL A 146 -3.87 3.68 3.59
N ALA A 147 -3.00 3.79 4.59
CA ALA A 147 -1.77 4.56 4.46
C ALA A 147 -0.91 4.00 3.32
N SER A 148 -0.21 4.88 2.60
CA SER A 148 0.79 4.45 1.62
C SER A 148 1.83 3.53 2.28
N GLU A 149 2.43 2.63 1.50
CA GLU A 149 3.39 1.62 1.95
C GLU A 149 2.83 0.55 2.91
N THR A 150 1.50 0.55 3.19
CA THR A 150 0.88 -0.52 3.98
C THR A 150 1.10 -1.88 3.32
N ALA A 151 1.52 -2.87 4.13
CA ALA A 151 1.69 -4.24 3.67
C ALA A 151 0.35 -5.00 3.68
N ILE A 152 -0.03 -5.58 2.54
CA ILE A 152 -1.24 -6.38 2.36
C ILE A 152 -0.86 -7.85 2.36
N ALA A 153 -1.31 -8.59 3.37
CA ALA A 153 -1.13 -10.05 3.44
C ALA A 153 -2.12 -10.74 2.48
N VAL A 154 -1.68 -11.87 1.93
CA VAL A 154 -2.47 -12.65 0.97
C VAL A 154 -2.41 -14.13 1.28
N GLY A 155 -3.49 -14.84 0.99
CA GLY A 155 -3.53 -16.30 0.96
C GLY A 155 -3.58 -16.80 -0.46
N VAL A 156 -2.64 -17.69 -0.79
CA VAL A 156 -2.55 -18.31 -2.11
C VAL A 156 -3.22 -19.68 -2.04
N SER A 157 -4.11 -19.92 -2.97
CA SER A 157 -4.74 -21.22 -3.12
C SER A 157 -3.70 -22.29 -3.47
N ASN A 158 -3.74 -23.41 -2.79
CA ASN A 158 -3.03 -24.61 -3.18
C ASN A 158 -3.92 -25.56 -4.02
N GLY A 159 -5.07 -25.07 -4.44
CA GLY A 159 -6.16 -25.85 -5.02
C GLY A 159 -6.97 -26.54 -3.92
N GLY A 160 -8.16 -26.98 -4.27
CA GLY A 160 -8.99 -27.76 -3.35
C GLY A 160 -8.36 -29.12 -3.03
N THR A 161 -8.69 -29.66 -1.88
CA THR A 161 -8.41 -31.07 -1.59
C THR A 161 -9.39 -31.93 -2.41
N GLN A 162 -8.85 -32.66 -3.37
CA GLN A 162 -9.62 -33.63 -4.12
C GLN A 162 -9.69 -34.94 -3.31
N ARG A 163 -10.75 -35.72 -3.53
CA ARG A 163 -10.84 -37.04 -2.96
C ARG A 163 -10.14 -38.05 -3.87
N MET A 164 -9.31 -38.87 -3.27
CA MET A 164 -8.62 -39.95 -3.96
C MET A 164 -9.65 -40.94 -4.49
N PRO A 165 -9.74 -41.19 -5.82
CA PRO A 165 -10.63 -42.19 -6.34
C PRO A 165 -10.13 -43.61 -5.98
N SER A 166 -11.05 -44.61 -6.00
CA SER A 166 -10.63 -45.99 -5.89
C SER A 166 -9.97 -46.43 -7.18
N LEU A 167 -8.70 -46.87 -7.07
CA LEU A 167 -7.98 -47.43 -8.22
C LEU A 167 -7.96 -48.95 -8.21
N ILE A 168 -8.47 -49.58 -7.12
CA ILE A 168 -8.48 -51.04 -6.99
C ILE A 168 -9.31 -51.69 -8.11
N GLY A 169 -8.72 -52.69 -8.76
CA GLY A 169 -9.35 -53.37 -9.88
C GLY A 169 -9.05 -52.81 -11.24
N LEU A 170 -8.50 -51.60 -11.35
CA LEU A 170 -8.10 -50.98 -12.60
C LEU A 170 -6.72 -51.48 -13.06
N ARG A 171 -6.49 -51.43 -14.39
CA ARG A 171 -5.12 -51.58 -14.92
C ARG A 171 -4.35 -50.29 -14.74
N LEU A 172 -3.02 -50.34 -14.83
CA LEU A 172 -2.15 -49.23 -14.61
C LEU A 172 -2.43 -48.05 -15.55
N ASP A 173 -2.74 -48.31 -16.82
CA ASP A 173 -3.12 -47.31 -17.82
C ASP A 173 -4.47 -46.66 -17.52
N GLU A 174 -5.44 -47.42 -17.06
CA GLU A 174 -6.74 -46.93 -16.62
C GLU A 174 -6.59 -46.05 -15.34
N ALA A 175 -5.79 -46.51 -14.39
CA ALA A 175 -5.49 -45.72 -13.19
C ALA A 175 -4.85 -44.36 -13.52
N ARG A 176 -3.97 -44.30 -14.54
CA ARG A 176 -3.41 -43.01 -15.03
C ARG A 176 -4.49 -42.10 -15.59
N GLN A 177 -5.38 -42.63 -16.44
CA GLN A 177 -6.48 -41.84 -17.03
C GLN A 177 -7.42 -41.25 -15.96
N VAL A 178 -7.59 -41.94 -14.84
CA VAL A 178 -8.40 -41.44 -13.70
C VAL A 178 -7.64 -40.38 -12.89
N LEU A 179 -6.31 -40.49 -12.75
CA LEU A 179 -5.48 -39.59 -11.98
C LEU A 179 -5.08 -38.31 -12.72
N ASP A 180 -4.91 -38.37 -14.05
CA ASP A 180 -4.48 -37.23 -14.89
C ASP A 180 -5.36 -35.99 -14.74
N PRO A 181 -6.74 -36.08 -14.81
CA PRO A 181 -7.61 -34.95 -14.62
C PRO A 181 -7.54 -34.33 -13.22
N LEU A 182 -7.10 -35.12 -12.23
CA LEU A 182 -6.93 -34.70 -10.83
C LEU A 182 -5.55 -34.07 -10.57
N GLY A 183 -4.67 -34.07 -11.56
CA GLY A 183 -3.28 -33.60 -11.43
C GLY A 183 -2.45 -34.43 -10.46
N VAL A 184 -2.85 -35.71 -10.20
CA VAL A 184 -2.16 -36.61 -9.28
C VAL A 184 -1.16 -37.48 -10.06
N MET A 185 0.08 -37.52 -9.60
CA MET A 185 1.15 -38.27 -10.26
C MET A 185 1.36 -39.64 -9.59
N ILE A 186 1.70 -40.66 -10.40
CA ILE A 186 2.13 -41.96 -9.87
C ILE A 186 3.58 -41.84 -9.43
N GLY A 187 3.81 -41.92 -8.12
CA GLY A 187 5.15 -41.80 -7.50
C GLY A 187 5.94 -43.12 -7.50
N SER A 188 5.29 -44.23 -7.18
CA SER A 188 5.92 -45.56 -7.18
C SER A 188 4.92 -46.63 -7.59
N VAL A 189 5.42 -47.65 -8.28
CA VAL A 189 4.68 -48.86 -8.63
C VAL A 189 5.47 -50.06 -8.12
N THR A 190 4.82 -50.89 -7.29
CA THR A 190 5.38 -52.13 -6.79
C THR A 190 4.50 -53.29 -7.17
N GLU A 191 5.04 -54.50 -7.22
CA GLU A 191 4.27 -55.71 -7.56
C GLU A 191 4.19 -56.64 -6.33
N ARG A 192 3.03 -57.29 -6.17
CA ARG A 192 2.79 -58.27 -5.14
C ARG A 192 2.13 -59.51 -5.74
N ASN A 193 2.66 -60.67 -5.38
CA ASN A 193 2.07 -61.96 -5.81
C ASN A 193 0.72 -62.15 -5.16
N THR A 194 -0.34 -62.35 -5.95
CA THR A 194 -1.71 -62.61 -5.46
C THR A 194 -2.48 -63.41 -6.51
N GLN A 195 -3.38 -64.29 -6.06
CA GLN A 195 -4.30 -65.00 -6.93
C GLN A 195 -5.70 -64.42 -7.00
N ALA A 196 -5.93 -63.31 -6.23
CA ALA A 196 -7.24 -62.68 -6.13
C ALA A 196 -7.54 -61.70 -7.28
N PHE A 197 -6.50 -61.23 -8.00
CA PHE A 197 -6.63 -60.27 -9.10
C PHE A 197 -5.83 -60.71 -10.33
N ALA A 198 -6.24 -60.30 -11.50
CA ALA A 198 -5.50 -60.53 -12.74
C ALA A 198 -4.14 -59.79 -12.69
N SER A 199 -3.09 -60.38 -13.28
CA SER A 199 -1.79 -59.75 -13.39
C SER A 199 -1.85 -58.36 -14.02
N GLY A 200 -1.17 -57.38 -13.47
CA GLY A 200 -1.16 -55.95 -13.91
C GLY A 200 -2.33 -55.10 -13.38
N THR A 201 -3.17 -55.66 -12.48
CA THR A 201 -4.30 -54.96 -11.87
C THR A 201 -3.88 -54.34 -10.53
N VAL A 202 -4.35 -53.13 -10.24
CA VAL A 202 -4.11 -52.46 -8.94
C VAL A 202 -4.84 -53.20 -7.83
N ILE A 203 -4.07 -53.64 -6.83
CA ILE A 203 -4.59 -54.33 -5.64
C ILE A 203 -4.62 -53.45 -4.41
N ASP A 204 -3.80 -52.39 -4.38
CA ASP A 204 -3.74 -51.46 -3.26
C ASP A 204 -3.11 -50.15 -3.74
N HIS A 205 -3.44 -49.03 -3.09
CA HIS A 205 -2.83 -47.75 -3.36
C HIS A 205 -2.78 -46.88 -2.10
N GLN A 206 -1.79 -45.99 -2.03
CA GLN A 206 -1.58 -45.04 -0.94
C GLN A 206 -1.37 -43.63 -1.53
N PRO A 207 -2.18 -42.62 -1.18
CA PRO A 207 -3.25 -42.59 -0.17
C PRO A 207 -4.46 -43.48 -0.51
N PRO A 208 -5.23 -43.95 0.53
CA PRO A 208 -6.39 -44.79 0.30
C PRO A 208 -7.54 -44.02 -0.40
N ALA A 209 -8.49 -44.74 -0.98
CA ALA A 209 -9.68 -44.17 -1.55
C ALA A 209 -10.43 -43.26 -0.56
N ASP A 210 -11.09 -42.22 -1.06
CA ASP A 210 -11.79 -41.16 -0.31
C ASP A 210 -10.92 -40.30 0.63
N SER A 211 -9.63 -40.52 0.71
CA SER A 211 -8.73 -39.64 1.45
C SER A 211 -8.53 -38.31 0.69
N ALA A 212 -8.28 -37.24 1.42
CA ALA A 212 -7.95 -35.94 0.82
C ALA A 212 -6.54 -35.99 0.19
N ILE A 213 -6.46 -35.59 -1.09
CA ILE A 213 -5.19 -35.45 -1.81
C ILE A 213 -5.11 -34.05 -2.41
N ALA A 214 -3.93 -33.42 -2.25
CA ALA A 214 -3.69 -32.12 -2.87
C ALA A 214 -3.46 -32.26 -4.38
N SER A 215 -3.83 -31.26 -5.17
CA SER A 215 -3.46 -31.16 -6.58
C SER A 215 -1.92 -31.19 -6.70
N GLY A 216 -1.39 -32.00 -7.63
CA GLY A 216 0.06 -32.29 -7.73
C GLY A 216 0.60 -33.33 -6.74
N GLY A 217 -0.28 -33.94 -5.94
CA GLY A 217 0.10 -35.02 -5.02
C GLY A 217 0.56 -36.28 -5.75
N THR A 218 1.21 -37.20 -5.02
CA THR A 218 1.68 -38.48 -5.56
C THR A 218 0.94 -39.65 -4.94
N VAL A 219 0.70 -40.70 -5.73
CA VAL A 219 0.13 -41.97 -5.29
C VAL A 219 1.11 -43.13 -5.50
N SER A 220 1.24 -43.99 -4.53
CA SER A 220 1.95 -45.26 -4.65
C SER A 220 0.95 -46.36 -4.98
N ILE A 221 1.27 -47.20 -5.95
CA ILE A 221 0.39 -48.27 -6.46
C ILE A 221 1.05 -49.62 -6.28
N ILE A 222 0.26 -50.62 -5.87
CA ILE A 222 0.68 -52.00 -5.81
C ILE A 222 -0.13 -52.78 -6.85
N LEU A 223 0.57 -53.46 -7.76
CA LEU A 223 -0.04 -54.30 -8.83
C LEU A 223 0.00 -55.77 -8.44
N ALA A 224 -0.99 -56.48 -8.91
CA ALA A 224 -0.97 -57.95 -8.93
C ALA A 224 0.08 -58.44 -9.92
N ARG A 225 0.84 -59.44 -9.50
CA ARG A 225 1.77 -60.17 -10.35
C ARG A 225 1.27 -61.58 -10.62
#